data_4e88430440b819f2428214cb2bfa26c0
#
_entry.id   4e88430440b819f2428214cb2bfa26c0
#
_cell.length_a   1.000
_cell.length_b   1.000
_cell.length_c   1.000
_cell.angle_alpha   90.00
_cell.angle_beta   90.00
_cell.angle_gamma   90.00
#
_symmetry.space_group_name_H-M   'P 1'
#
loop_
_entity.id
_entity.type
_entity.pdbx_description
1 polymer ?
#
loop_
_entity_poly.entity_id
_entity_poly.type
_entity_poly.pdbx_seq_one_letter_code
_entity_poly.pdbx_strand_id
1 'polypeptide(L)'
;MDGNPEVLVTWPDYDTEDPELGGALTAAGCRLRLEPKLGARDAEQVRAMAQGAAGAIVSIDPFDADVLESCTQLRVIARVGVGVDSIDLAAASRLGVVVTITPGANESAVADHTVALMLAAVRRISEHDRAIRSGEWNRTGSHTPWELAGATVGLVGYGNIGRLVGARLCGFGVRLLFSDPVEQEAAGAERVSLDDLLQESDVVSIHAPLLPSTRQLLGRRELALMRDDAVLVNTARGGVVDEQALIETLEAGRLRAAALDVFDHEPPRSSRLLTLQNVVLSPHVGGISDRSIHEMTRRATSSVLDVLEGRIPRDVANPEVLTHERLAGAASAPDALSETSGLA
;
A
#
# COMPACT_ATOMS: atom_id res chain seq x y z
N MET A 1 1.02 20.43 -31.30
CA MET A 1 0.17 19.26 -31.10
C MET A 1 -1.27 19.76 -31.09
N ASP A 2 -2.03 19.44 -32.18
CA ASP A 2 -3.34 20.05 -32.45
C ASP A 2 -4.48 19.19 -31.84
N GLY A 3 -4.48 19.00 -30.55
CA GLY A 3 -5.57 18.32 -29.85
C GLY A 3 -5.44 18.43 -28.34
N ASN A 4 -6.58 18.41 -27.66
CA ASN A 4 -6.62 18.38 -26.20
C ASN A 4 -5.87 17.14 -25.68
N PRO A 5 -4.95 17.26 -24.70
CA PRO A 5 -4.24 16.12 -24.14
C PRO A 5 -5.22 15.11 -23.53
N GLU A 6 -5.01 13.83 -23.84
CA GLU A 6 -5.83 12.77 -23.27
C GLU A 6 -5.23 12.26 -21.96
N VAL A 7 -6.06 12.13 -20.92
CA VAL A 7 -5.69 11.58 -19.63
C VAL A 7 -6.46 10.28 -19.41
N LEU A 8 -5.72 9.17 -19.35
CA LEU A 8 -6.25 7.87 -18.99
C LEU A 8 -6.48 7.80 -17.48
N VAL A 9 -7.66 7.38 -17.05
CA VAL A 9 -7.97 7.13 -15.63
C VAL A 9 -8.42 5.70 -15.46
N THR A 10 -7.65 4.92 -14.70
CA THR A 10 -7.96 3.52 -14.40
C THR A 10 -8.50 3.33 -12.98
N TRP A 11 -8.42 4.36 -12.14
CA TRP A 11 -8.98 4.33 -10.79
C TRP A 11 -10.51 4.24 -10.83
N PRO A 12 -11.15 3.22 -10.20
CA PRO A 12 -12.58 2.97 -10.37
C PRO A 12 -13.49 4.05 -9.78
N ASP A 13 -13.09 4.66 -8.68
CA ASP A 13 -13.88 5.65 -7.94
C ASP A 13 -13.44 7.09 -8.24
N TYR A 14 -12.95 7.36 -9.45
CA TYR A 14 -12.54 8.71 -9.85
C TYR A 14 -13.76 9.56 -10.21
N ASP A 15 -13.99 10.62 -9.45
CA ASP A 15 -15.10 11.54 -9.68
C ASP A 15 -14.75 12.54 -10.80
N THR A 16 -15.48 12.44 -11.91
CA THR A 16 -15.30 13.32 -13.07
C THR A 16 -15.95 14.68 -12.92
N GLU A 17 -16.90 14.82 -12.01
CA GLU A 17 -17.64 16.06 -11.77
C GLU A 17 -17.01 16.89 -10.63
N ASP A 18 -16.18 16.27 -9.80
CA ASP A 18 -15.49 16.97 -8.72
C ASP A 18 -14.58 18.07 -9.28
N PRO A 19 -14.72 19.34 -8.81
CA PRO A 19 -13.94 20.48 -9.29
C PRO A 19 -12.43 20.35 -9.10
N GLU A 20 -11.96 19.57 -8.14
CA GLU A 20 -10.53 19.35 -7.86
C GLU A 20 -9.97 18.11 -8.60
N LEU A 21 -10.85 17.29 -9.20
CA LEU A 21 -10.50 16.06 -9.91
C LEU A 21 -10.79 16.19 -11.42
N GLY A 22 -11.83 15.53 -11.91
CA GLY A 22 -12.20 15.53 -13.33
C GLY A 22 -12.57 16.90 -13.85
N GLY A 23 -13.22 17.73 -13.03
CA GLY A 23 -13.51 19.13 -13.34
C GLY A 23 -12.24 19.96 -13.59
N ALA A 24 -11.19 19.78 -12.79
CA ALA A 24 -9.91 20.46 -12.96
C ALA A 24 -9.23 20.08 -14.28
N LEU A 25 -9.18 18.78 -14.61
CA LEU A 25 -8.61 18.30 -15.87
C LEU A 25 -9.38 18.83 -17.09
N THR A 26 -10.71 18.81 -17.02
CA THR A 26 -11.58 19.32 -18.09
C THR A 26 -11.41 20.82 -18.27
N ALA A 27 -11.34 21.59 -17.19
CA ALA A 27 -11.09 23.04 -17.24
C ALA A 27 -9.73 23.40 -17.83
N ALA A 28 -8.72 22.54 -17.64
CA ALA A 28 -7.41 22.66 -18.27
C ALA A 28 -7.38 22.18 -19.74
N GLY A 29 -8.53 21.81 -20.30
CA GLY A 29 -8.65 21.37 -21.68
C GLY A 29 -8.22 19.91 -21.93
N CYS A 30 -8.11 19.09 -20.88
CA CYS A 30 -7.84 17.67 -21.03
C CYS A 30 -9.09 16.88 -21.42
N ARG A 31 -8.91 15.83 -22.21
CA ARG A 31 -9.95 14.83 -22.50
C ARG A 31 -9.74 13.61 -21.58
N LEU A 32 -10.75 13.29 -20.76
CA LEU A 32 -10.71 12.14 -19.89
C LEU A 32 -11.11 10.86 -20.65
N ARG A 33 -10.32 9.81 -20.49
CA ARG A 33 -10.65 8.47 -20.90
C ARG A 33 -10.70 7.57 -19.66
N LEU A 34 -11.91 7.16 -19.28
CA LEU A 34 -12.16 6.35 -18.11
C LEU A 34 -12.14 4.87 -18.48
N GLU A 35 -11.28 4.12 -17.86
CA GLU A 35 -11.16 2.66 -18.00
C GLU A 35 -11.15 2.00 -16.61
N PRO A 36 -12.21 2.21 -15.80
CA PRO A 36 -12.26 1.68 -14.45
C PRO A 36 -12.31 0.15 -14.46
N LYS A 37 -11.53 -0.49 -13.59
CA LYS A 37 -11.58 -1.93 -13.40
C LYS A 37 -11.23 -2.28 -11.98
N LEU A 38 -12.04 -3.13 -11.37
CA LEU A 38 -11.69 -3.78 -10.11
C LEU A 38 -10.75 -4.95 -10.35
N GLY A 39 -9.58 -4.94 -9.71
CA GLY A 39 -8.56 -5.99 -9.81
C GLY A 39 -7.47 -5.71 -10.86
N ALA A 40 -6.50 -6.62 -10.90
CA ALA A 40 -5.31 -6.48 -11.75
C ALA A 40 -5.63 -6.60 -13.25
N ARG A 41 -4.85 -5.86 -14.05
CA ARG A 41 -4.76 -5.99 -15.52
C ARG A 41 -3.45 -6.65 -15.90
N ASP A 42 -3.40 -7.25 -17.08
CA ASP A 42 -2.14 -7.62 -17.69
C ASP A 42 -1.54 -6.46 -18.50
N ALA A 43 -0.26 -6.58 -18.86
CA ALA A 43 0.48 -5.55 -19.59
C ALA A 43 -0.10 -5.27 -21.00
N GLU A 44 -0.69 -6.28 -21.66
CA GLU A 44 -1.29 -6.11 -23.00
C GLU A 44 -2.55 -5.23 -22.92
N GLN A 45 -3.39 -5.43 -21.91
CA GLN A 45 -4.55 -4.58 -21.66
C GLN A 45 -4.13 -3.14 -21.38
N VAL A 46 -3.10 -2.94 -20.55
CA VAL A 46 -2.59 -1.60 -20.24
C VAL A 46 -1.98 -0.93 -21.47
N ARG A 47 -1.21 -1.69 -22.28
CA ARG A 47 -0.65 -1.21 -23.54
C ARG A 47 -1.73 -0.68 -24.48
N ALA A 48 -2.81 -1.45 -24.65
CA ALA A 48 -3.91 -1.05 -25.54
C ALA A 48 -4.63 0.22 -25.04
N MET A 49 -4.83 0.34 -23.72
CA MET A 49 -5.52 1.50 -23.13
C MET A 49 -4.64 2.75 -23.09
N ALA A 50 -3.35 2.61 -22.82
CA ALA A 50 -2.47 3.76 -22.62
C ALA A 50 -2.01 4.43 -23.92
N GLN A 51 -2.26 3.81 -25.08
CA GLN A 51 -1.92 4.41 -26.37
C GLN A 51 -2.63 5.74 -26.58
N GLY A 52 -1.86 6.77 -26.97
CA GLY A 52 -2.36 8.11 -27.23
C GLY A 52 -2.58 8.96 -25.99
N ALA A 53 -2.51 8.40 -24.78
CA ALA A 53 -2.61 9.16 -23.55
C ALA A 53 -1.36 10.03 -23.32
N ALA A 54 -1.56 11.29 -22.95
CA ALA A 54 -0.52 12.21 -22.51
C ALA A 54 -0.23 12.11 -21.02
N GLY A 55 -1.23 11.71 -20.23
CA GLY A 55 -1.13 11.45 -18.79
C GLY A 55 -1.95 10.23 -18.38
N ALA A 56 -1.60 9.61 -17.27
CA ALA A 56 -2.34 8.48 -16.71
C ALA A 56 -2.48 8.62 -15.19
N ILE A 57 -3.70 8.44 -14.66
CA ILE A 57 -4.01 8.33 -13.23
C ILE A 57 -4.33 6.86 -12.97
N VAL A 58 -3.43 6.17 -12.24
CA VAL A 58 -3.42 4.71 -12.15
C VAL A 58 -3.30 4.20 -10.72
N SER A 59 -3.65 2.94 -10.51
CA SER A 59 -3.45 2.23 -9.24
C SER A 59 -2.32 1.19 -9.36
N ILE A 60 -2.67 -0.07 -9.55
CA ILE A 60 -1.75 -1.22 -9.60
C ILE A 60 -1.49 -1.69 -11.04
N ASP A 61 -1.86 -0.90 -12.02
CA ASP A 61 -1.72 -1.26 -13.43
C ASP A 61 -0.24 -1.41 -13.80
N PRO A 62 0.14 -2.47 -14.55
CA PRO A 62 1.52 -2.70 -14.92
C PRO A 62 1.97 -1.77 -16.06
N PHE A 63 2.96 -0.93 -15.78
CA PHE A 63 3.69 -0.12 -16.76
C PHE A 63 5.13 -0.61 -16.83
N ASP A 64 5.33 -1.79 -17.43
CA ASP A 64 6.65 -2.34 -17.72
C ASP A 64 7.32 -1.59 -18.88
N ALA A 65 8.58 -1.95 -19.18
CA ALA A 65 9.35 -1.28 -20.24
C ALA A 65 8.62 -1.35 -21.59
N ASP A 66 8.04 -2.49 -21.96
CA ASP A 66 7.36 -2.69 -23.25
C ASP A 66 6.09 -1.83 -23.38
N VAL A 67 5.32 -1.71 -22.29
CA VAL A 67 4.15 -0.82 -22.22
C VAL A 67 4.58 0.62 -22.40
N LEU A 68 5.59 1.06 -21.64
CA LEU A 68 6.11 2.42 -21.67
C LEU A 68 6.66 2.81 -23.06
N GLU A 69 7.42 1.93 -23.70
CA GLU A 69 7.99 2.15 -25.03
C GLU A 69 6.90 2.29 -26.11
N SER A 70 5.78 1.62 -25.95
CA SER A 70 4.63 1.73 -26.84
C SER A 70 3.83 3.03 -26.67
N CYS A 71 3.96 3.72 -25.55
CA CYS A 71 3.17 4.91 -25.19
C CYS A 71 3.94 6.21 -25.48
N THR A 72 4.24 6.49 -26.74
CA THR A 72 5.14 7.59 -27.16
C THR A 72 4.67 9.00 -26.76
N GLN A 73 3.38 9.19 -26.50
CA GLN A 73 2.80 10.48 -26.09
C GLN A 73 2.76 10.66 -24.58
N LEU A 74 2.97 9.58 -23.81
CA LEU A 74 2.88 9.60 -22.36
C LEU A 74 3.98 10.48 -21.76
N ARG A 75 3.61 11.38 -20.86
CA ARG A 75 4.49 12.34 -20.17
C ARG A 75 4.48 12.12 -18.66
N VAL A 76 3.37 11.63 -18.11
CA VAL A 76 3.20 11.46 -16.67
C VAL A 76 2.35 10.24 -16.34
N ILE A 77 2.77 9.50 -15.32
CA ILE A 77 1.97 8.48 -14.63
C ILE A 77 1.82 8.94 -13.19
N ALA A 78 0.61 9.30 -12.80
CA ALA A 78 0.29 9.67 -11.43
C ALA A 78 -0.37 8.49 -10.72
N ARG A 79 0.36 7.91 -9.75
CA ARG A 79 -0.08 6.75 -9.00
C ARG A 79 -0.98 7.18 -7.84
N VAL A 80 -2.20 6.65 -7.77
CA VAL A 80 -3.11 6.79 -6.62
C VAL A 80 -2.61 5.84 -5.51
N GLY A 81 -1.61 6.31 -4.74
CA GLY A 81 -0.91 5.56 -3.68
C GLY A 81 0.60 5.76 -3.71
N VAL A 82 1.33 4.94 -2.94
CA VAL A 82 2.79 5.11 -2.71
C VAL A 82 3.63 4.02 -3.40
N GLY A 83 3.12 2.79 -3.50
CA GLY A 83 3.88 1.69 -4.09
C GLY A 83 4.04 1.84 -5.60
N VAL A 84 5.24 1.62 -6.11
CA VAL A 84 5.59 1.71 -7.55
C VAL A 84 6.03 0.37 -8.15
N ASP A 85 5.74 -0.71 -7.46
CA ASP A 85 6.19 -2.07 -7.80
C ASP A 85 5.71 -2.53 -9.20
N SER A 86 4.62 -1.93 -9.71
CA SER A 86 4.05 -2.22 -11.03
C SER A 86 4.58 -1.33 -12.15
N ILE A 87 5.51 -0.39 -11.87
CA ILE A 87 6.00 0.59 -12.84
C ILE A 87 7.52 0.44 -12.98
N ASP A 88 8.02 0.26 -14.19
CA ASP A 88 9.45 0.31 -14.47
C ASP A 88 9.96 1.75 -14.44
N LEU A 89 10.44 2.20 -13.27
CA LEU A 89 10.92 3.56 -13.08
C LEU A 89 12.14 3.89 -13.95
N ALA A 90 13.01 2.91 -14.22
CA ALA A 90 14.19 3.12 -15.04
C ALA A 90 13.80 3.34 -16.51
N ALA A 91 12.88 2.55 -17.05
CA ALA A 91 12.32 2.75 -18.38
C ALA A 91 11.56 4.08 -18.48
N ALA A 92 10.73 4.41 -17.49
CA ALA A 92 10.01 5.69 -17.44
C ALA A 92 10.99 6.88 -17.50
N SER A 93 12.06 6.87 -16.69
CA SER A 93 13.07 7.93 -16.69
C SER A 93 13.77 8.04 -18.04
N ARG A 94 14.17 6.93 -18.66
CA ARG A 94 14.81 6.89 -19.98
C ARG A 94 13.92 7.47 -21.07
N LEU A 95 12.61 7.30 -20.97
CA LEU A 95 11.63 7.78 -21.94
C LEU A 95 11.11 9.20 -21.63
N GLY A 96 11.55 9.81 -20.54
CA GLY A 96 11.11 11.14 -20.12
C GLY A 96 9.67 11.15 -19.58
N VAL A 97 9.21 10.04 -18.99
CA VAL A 97 7.90 9.91 -18.36
C VAL A 97 8.06 10.13 -16.84
N VAL A 98 7.42 11.18 -16.33
CA VAL A 98 7.40 11.48 -14.88
C VAL A 98 6.48 10.48 -14.17
N VAL A 99 6.96 9.85 -13.12
CA VAL A 99 6.14 9.00 -12.24
C VAL A 99 5.97 9.72 -10.91
N THR A 100 4.73 9.92 -10.48
CA THR A 100 4.42 10.52 -9.18
C THR A 100 3.66 9.57 -8.28
N ILE A 101 3.81 9.77 -6.97
CA ILE A 101 3.15 9.02 -5.89
C ILE A 101 2.43 9.99 -4.95
N THR A 102 1.68 9.47 -3.99
CA THR A 102 0.91 10.29 -3.03
C THR A 102 1.28 9.97 -1.57
N PRO A 103 2.53 10.23 -1.15
CA PRO A 103 2.98 9.92 0.21
C PRO A 103 2.19 10.72 1.24
N GLY A 104 1.92 10.12 2.41
CA GLY A 104 1.16 10.75 3.49
C GLY A 104 -0.36 10.74 3.30
N ALA A 105 -0.87 10.46 2.10
CA ALA A 105 -2.30 10.54 1.83
C ALA A 105 -3.12 9.37 2.43
N ASN A 106 -2.51 8.19 2.57
CA ASN A 106 -3.21 6.99 3.02
C ASN A 106 -2.61 6.31 4.26
N GLU A 107 -1.52 6.83 4.79
CA GLU A 107 -0.78 6.20 5.90
C GLU A 107 -1.65 6.01 7.15
N SER A 108 -2.51 6.99 7.46
CA SER A 108 -3.46 6.90 8.58
C SER A 108 -4.47 5.78 8.37
N ALA A 109 -5.01 5.62 7.16
CA ALA A 109 -5.95 4.54 6.83
C ALA A 109 -5.27 3.16 6.95
N VAL A 110 -4.04 3.01 6.45
CA VAL A 110 -3.26 1.77 6.60
C VAL A 110 -3.04 1.44 8.06
N ALA A 111 -2.70 2.44 8.88
CA ALA A 111 -2.47 2.22 10.31
C ALA A 111 -3.75 1.80 11.05
N ASP A 112 -4.91 2.42 10.73
CA ASP A 112 -6.21 2.01 11.27
C ASP A 112 -6.55 0.57 10.88
N HIS A 113 -6.38 0.24 9.59
CA HIS A 113 -6.65 -1.08 9.06
C HIS A 113 -5.73 -2.16 9.66
N THR A 114 -4.45 -1.84 9.86
CA THR A 114 -3.50 -2.74 10.54
C THR A 114 -3.96 -3.10 11.95
N VAL A 115 -4.35 -2.11 12.74
CA VAL A 115 -4.86 -2.34 14.09
C VAL A 115 -6.18 -3.11 14.07
N ALA A 116 -7.07 -2.82 13.11
CA ALA A 116 -8.32 -3.56 12.93
C ALA A 116 -8.07 -5.04 12.61
N LEU A 117 -7.16 -5.35 11.68
CA LEU A 117 -6.77 -6.71 11.33
C LEU A 117 -6.10 -7.42 12.51
N MET A 118 -5.22 -6.73 13.24
CA MET A 118 -4.59 -7.25 14.46
C MET A 118 -5.64 -7.65 15.48
N LEU A 119 -6.59 -6.77 15.77
CA LEU A 119 -7.70 -7.05 16.70
C LEU A 119 -8.60 -8.16 16.16
N ALA A 120 -8.89 -8.19 14.87
CA ALA A 120 -9.70 -9.24 14.26
C ALA A 120 -9.08 -10.63 14.45
N ALA A 121 -7.76 -10.75 14.30
CA ALA A 121 -7.02 -12.00 14.51
C ALA A 121 -6.94 -12.37 15.98
N VAL A 122 -6.51 -11.46 16.85
CA VAL A 122 -6.35 -11.66 18.29
C VAL A 122 -7.67 -12.03 18.96
N ARG A 123 -8.78 -11.36 18.58
CA ARG A 123 -10.12 -11.58 19.11
C ARG A 123 -10.92 -12.61 18.32
N ARG A 124 -10.34 -13.21 17.23
CA ARG A 124 -10.98 -14.22 16.38
C ARG A 124 -12.33 -13.76 15.80
N ILE A 125 -12.45 -12.47 15.48
CA ILE A 125 -13.74 -11.86 15.10
C ILE A 125 -14.34 -12.55 13.88
N SER A 126 -13.55 -12.78 12.81
CA SER A 126 -14.02 -13.41 11.58
C SER A 126 -14.49 -14.86 11.78
N GLU A 127 -13.86 -15.59 12.72
CA GLU A 127 -14.28 -16.94 13.07
C GLU A 127 -15.59 -16.94 13.83
N HIS A 128 -15.72 -16.09 14.85
CA HIS A 128 -16.95 -15.97 15.63
C HIS A 128 -18.12 -15.45 14.80
N ASP A 129 -17.89 -14.53 13.85
CA ASP A 129 -18.92 -14.07 12.91
C ASP A 129 -19.43 -15.24 12.05
N ARG A 130 -18.52 -16.04 11.47
CA ARG A 130 -18.90 -17.23 10.69
C ARG A 130 -19.68 -18.25 11.55
N ALA A 131 -19.23 -18.53 12.76
CA ALA A 131 -19.89 -19.46 13.68
C ALA A 131 -21.33 -19.03 13.99
N ILE A 132 -21.54 -17.76 14.33
CA ILE A 132 -22.89 -17.22 14.57
C ILE A 132 -23.78 -17.34 13.33
N ARG A 133 -23.27 -17.02 12.15
CA ARG A 133 -24.03 -17.12 10.90
C ARG A 133 -24.39 -18.56 10.52
N SER A 134 -23.56 -19.55 10.94
CA SER A 134 -23.87 -20.98 10.78
C SER A 134 -24.73 -21.58 11.90
N GLY A 135 -25.13 -20.77 12.89
CA GLY A 135 -25.97 -21.20 14.01
C GLY A 135 -25.19 -21.81 15.18
N GLU A 136 -23.89 -21.72 15.18
CA GLU A 136 -23.02 -22.20 16.26
C GLU A 136 -22.88 -21.14 17.38
N TRP A 137 -22.67 -21.62 18.62
CA TRP A 137 -22.50 -20.77 19.82
C TRP A 137 -21.25 -21.14 20.58
N ASN A 138 -20.07 -20.89 19.98
CA ASN A 138 -18.76 -21.28 20.50
C ASN A 138 -18.15 -20.13 21.32
N ARG A 139 -18.00 -20.29 22.66
CA ARG A 139 -17.56 -19.22 23.56
C ARG A 139 -16.23 -19.49 24.27
N THR A 140 -15.82 -20.73 24.35
CA THR A 140 -14.68 -21.19 25.18
C THR A 140 -13.91 -22.35 24.52
N GLY A 141 -12.88 -22.83 25.16
CA GLY A 141 -12.02 -23.90 24.65
C GLY A 141 -11.07 -23.40 23.58
N SER A 142 -10.93 -24.13 22.49
CA SER A 142 -10.06 -23.76 21.36
C SER A 142 -10.46 -22.44 20.67
N HIS A 143 -11.68 -21.97 20.90
CA HIS A 143 -12.23 -20.72 20.35
C HIS A 143 -12.01 -19.49 21.24
N THR A 144 -11.39 -19.66 22.43
CA THR A 144 -11.18 -18.55 23.36
C THR A 144 -10.25 -17.50 22.75
N PRO A 145 -10.73 -16.25 22.56
CA PRO A 145 -9.87 -15.13 22.14
C PRO A 145 -8.98 -14.69 23.30
N TRP A 146 -7.91 -13.95 23.01
CA TRP A 146 -7.09 -13.33 24.03
C TRP A 146 -7.11 -11.79 23.94
N GLU A 147 -6.53 -11.13 24.94
CA GLU A 147 -6.50 -9.68 25.02
C GLU A 147 -5.17 -9.14 24.51
N LEU A 148 -5.22 -7.97 23.85
CA LEU A 148 -4.00 -7.30 23.43
C LEU A 148 -3.28 -6.61 24.60
N ALA A 149 -4.00 -6.27 25.67
CA ALA A 149 -3.44 -5.65 26.86
C ALA A 149 -2.35 -6.54 27.51
N GLY A 150 -1.19 -5.95 27.76
CA GLY A 150 -0.02 -6.66 28.30
C GLY A 150 0.77 -7.50 27.29
N ALA A 151 0.32 -7.59 26.03
CA ALA A 151 1.05 -8.29 24.99
C ALA A 151 2.30 -7.51 24.54
N THR A 152 3.28 -8.21 24.00
CA THR A 152 4.40 -7.62 23.27
C THR A 152 4.07 -7.57 21.77
N VAL A 153 4.12 -6.37 21.18
CA VAL A 153 3.90 -6.16 19.76
C VAL A 153 5.19 -5.72 19.10
N GLY A 154 5.67 -6.47 18.10
CA GLY A 154 6.85 -6.19 17.32
C GLY A 154 6.50 -5.57 15.97
N LEU A 155 7.08 -4.42 15.64
CA LEU A 155 6.91 -3.72 14.37
C LEU A 155 8.17 -3.91 13.52
N VAL A 156 8.04 -4.63 12.40
CA VAL A 156 9.10 -4.80 11.41
C VAL A 156 9.01 -3.66 10.41
N GLY A 157 9.90 -2.66 10.56
CA GLY A 157 9.83 -1.35 9.93
C GLY A 157 9.13 -0.32 10.82
N TYR A 158 9.79 0.82 11.05
CA TYR A 158 9.29 1.89 11.91
C TYR A 158 9.28 3.26 11.20
N GLY A 159 8.96 3.23 9.90
CA GLY A 159 8.68 4.42 9.10
C GLY A 159 7.34 5.07 9.47
N ASN A 160 6.77 5.86 8.54
CA ASN A 160 5.53 6.62 8.78
C ASN A 160 4.38 5.74 9.27
N ILE A 161 4.11 4.62 8.59
CA ILE A 161 3.00 3.71 8.98
C ILE A 161 3.30 3.01 10.31
N GLY A 162 4.52 2.47 10.49
CA GLY A 162 4.91 1.80 11.74
C GLY A 162 4.77 2.72 12.96
N ARG A 163 5.18 3.98 12.83
CA ARG A 163 5.00 5.02 13.88
C ARG A 163 3.52 5.28 14.18
N LEU A 164 2.68 5.39 13.16
CA LEU A 164 1.25 5.60 13.32
C LEU A 164 0.55 4.41 13.96
N VAL A 165 0.96 3.18 13.63
CA VAL A 165 0.49 1.95 14.29
C VAL A 165 0.94 1.93 15.75
N GLY A 166 2.21 2.20 16.03
CA GLY A 166 2.74 2.28 17.39
C GLY A 166 1.97 3.29 18.25
N ALA A 167 1.69 4.48 17.70
CA ALA A 167 0.91 5.52 18.39
C ALA A 167 -0.51 5.05 18.75
N ARG A 168 -1.19 4.31 17.85
CA ARG A 168 -2.52 3.73 18.13
C ARG A 168 -2.47 2.64 19.19
N LEU A 169 -1.42 1.86 19.19
CA LEU A 169 -1.24 0.74 20.13
C LEU A 169 -0.93 1.19 21.56
N CYS A 170 -0.44 2.41 21.76
CA CYS A 170 -0.19 2.96 23.11
C CYS A 170 -1.41 2.84 24.03
N GLY A 171 -2.64 3.02 23.50
CA GLY A 171 -3.88 2.93 24.27
C GLY A 171 -4.26 1.51 24.73
N PHE A 172 -3.61 0.48 24.19
CA PHE A 172 -3.89 -0.93 24.55
C PHE A 172 -3.01 -1.48 25.69
N GLY A 173 -2.03 -0.71 26.16
CA GLY A 173 -1.14 -1.16 27.23
C GLY A 173 -0.19 -2.28 26.80
N VAL A 174 0.24 -2.27 25.55
CA VAL A 174 1.21 -3.23 25.00
C VAL A 174 2.66 -2.80 25.29
N ARG A 175 3.59 -3.75 25.37
CA ARG A 175 5.02 -3.49 25.20
C ARG A 175 5.30 -3.42 23.70
N LEU A 176 5.86 -2.31 23.22
CA LEU A 176 6.13 -2.09 21.82
C LEU A 176 7.60 -2.24 21.49
N LEU A 177 7.92 -3.19 20.61
CA LEU A 177 9.25 -3.39 20.04
C LEU A 177 9.27 -2.95 18.57
N PHE A 178 10.41 -2.54 18.05
CA PHE A 178 10.58 -2.32 16.62
C PHE A 178 11.97 -2.75 16.13
N SER A 179 12.02 -3.15 14.87
CA SER A 179 13.25 -3.40 14.14
C SER A 179 13.24 -2.61 12.84
N ASP A 180 14.18 -1.68 12.69
CA ASP A 180 14.32 -0.81 11.52
C ASP A 180 15.80 -0.54 11.24
N PRO A 181 16.28 -0.58 9.97
CA PRO A 181 17.67 -0.33 9.65
C PRO A 181 18.07 1.14 9.79
N VAL A 182 17.13 2.08 9.66
CA VAL A 182 17.36 3.53 9.65
C VAL A 182 17.03 4.15 11.00
N GLU A 183 15.83 3.86 11.53
CA GLU A 183 15.36 4.44 12.78
C GLU A 183 16.10 3.85 13.98
N GLN A 184 16.64 4.73 14.83
CA GLN A 184 17.44 4.33 15.98
C GLN A 184 16.68 4.47 17.30
N GLU A 185 15.78 5.46 17.39
CA GLU A 185 15.08 5.81 18.61
C GLU A 185 13.60 6.09 18.34
N ALA A 186 12.73 5.70 19.26
CA ALA A 186 11.31 5.98 19.20
C ALA A 186 10.73 6.15 20.60
N ALA A 187 9.94 7.19 20.81
CA ALA A 187 9.25 7.39 22.08
C ALA A 187 8.20 6.29 22.30
N GLY A 188 8.32 5.56 23.42
CA GLY A 188 7.38 4.51 23.80
C GLY A 188 7.55 3.18 23.05
N ALA A 189 8.61 2.98 22.28
CA ALA A 189 8.94 1.72 21.63
C ALA A 189 10.44 1.42 21.80
N GLU A 190 10.77 0.15 22.01
CA GLU A 190 12.12 -0.34 22.22
C GLU A 190 12.67 -0.89 20.89
N ARG A 191 13.87 -0.42 20.48
CA ARG A 191 14.56 -0.95 19.31
C ARG A 191 15.30 -2.23 19.66
N VAL A 192 15.06 -3.27 18.88
CA VAL A 192 15.74 -4.57 19.03
C VAL A 192 16.18 -5.12 17.67
N SER A 193 16.95 -6.20 17.66
CA SER A 193 17.24 -6.93 16.43
C SER A 193 15.96 -7.59 15.87
N LEU A 194 15.95 -7.96 14.58
CA LEU A 194 14.82 -8.69 14.00
C LEU A 194 14.59 -10.04 14.71
N ASP A 195 15.67 -10.75 15.01
CA ASP A 195 15.60 -12.06 15.67
C ASP A 195 15.00 -11.95 17.08
N ASP A 196 15.44 -10.96 17.88
CA ASP A 196 14.88 -10.72 19.21
C ASP A 196 13.42 -10.28 19.15
N LEU A 197 13.07 -9.40 18.19
CA LEU A 197 11.69 -8.98 17.94
C LEU A 197 10.78 -10.19 17.71
N LEU A 198 11.19 -11.11 16.81
CA LEU A 198 10.41 -12.29 16.47
C LEU A 198 10.24 -13.24 17.65
N GLN A 199 11.28 -13.41 18.47
CA GLN A 199 11.26 -14.31 19.65
C GLN A 199 10.43 -13.75 20.81
N GLU A 200 10.39 -12.44 20.99
CA GLU A 200 9.72 -11.81 22.13
C GLU A 200 8.28 -11.40 21.85
N SER A 201 7.86 -11.30 20.58
CA SER A 201 6.56 -10.73 20.24
C SER A 201 5.43 -11.75 20.25
N ASP A 202 4.31 -11.38 20.85
CA ASP A 202 3.02 -12.06 20.75
C ASP A 202 2.30 -11.70 19.44
N VAL A 203 2.54 -10.50 18.92
CA VAL A 203 2.08 -10.04 17.60
C VAL A 203 3.25 -9.42 16.84
N VAL A 204 3.45 -9.86 15.62
CA VAL A 204 4.42 -9.25 14.68
C VAL A 204 3.66 -8.55 13.56
N SER A 205 3.91 -7.26 13.34
CA SER A 205 3.29 -6.48 12.29
C SER A 205 4.34 -5.92 11.32
N ILE A 206 4.10 -6.11 10.02
CA ILE A 206 5.06 -5.78 8.96
C ILE A 206 4.72 -4.43 8.34
N HIS A 207 5.72 -3.52 8.33
CA HIS A 207 5.65 -2.18 7.75
C HIS A 207 6.87 -1.86 6.87
N ALA A 208 7.67 -2.88 6.54
CA ALA A 208 8.81 -2.76 5.65
C ALA A 208 8.36 -2.71 4.18
N PRO A 209 8.95 -1.86 3.32
CA PRO A 209 8.68 -1.86 1.90
C PRO A 209 9.24 -3.14 1.24
N LEU A 210 8.73 -3.50 0.07
CA LEU A 210 9.28 -4.59 -0.74
C LEU A 210 10.46 -4.05 -1.58
N LEU A 211 11.64 -4.44 -1.19
CA LEU A 211 12.91 -4.14 -1.85
C LEU A 211 13.66 -5.46 -2.14
N PRO A 212 14.71 -5.47 -2.96
CA PRO A 212 15.56 -6.66 -3.10
C PRO A 212 16.09 -7.19 -1.75
N SER A 213 16.37 -6.30 -0.79
CA SER A 213 16.86 -6.63 0.55
C SER A 213 15.79 -7.08 1.54
N THR A 214 14.51 -6.82 1.27
CA THR A 214 13.38 -7.17 2.15
C THR A 214 12.46 -8.23 1.51
N ARG A 215 12.78 -8.69 0.30
CA ARG A 215 12.08 -9.81 -0.31
C ARG A 215 12.28 -11.06 0.53
N GLN A 216 11.17 -11.69 0.93
CA GLN A 216 11.13 -12.84 1.84
C GLN A 216 11.94 -12.60 3.14
N LEU A 217 11.91 -11.35 3.65
CA LEU A 217 12.54 -10.98 4.91
C LEU A 217 12.09 -11.89 6.06
N LEU A 218 10.82 -12.29 6.06
CA LEU A 218 10.29 -13.34 6.93
C LEU A 218 10.16 -14.63 6.12
N GLY A 219 11.26 -15.34 6.00
CA GLY A 219 11.30 -16.67 5.41
C GLY A 219 11.06 -17.77 6.45
N ARG A 220 11.32 -19.02 6.05
CA ARG A 220 11.16 -20.20 6.91
C ARG A 220 11.92 -20.09 8.24
N ARG A 221 13.15 -19.55 8.23
CA ARG A 221 13.96 -19.37 9.45
C ARG A 221 13.32 -18.36 10.39
N GLU A 222 12.92 -17.21 9.86
CA GLU A 222 12.35 -16.11 10.65
C GLU A 222 10.99 -16.50 11.22
N LEU A 223 10.13 -17.14 10.43
CA LEU A 223 8.86 -17.69 10.91
C LEU A 223 9.06 -18.75 12.01
N ALA A 224 10.17 -19.51 11.96
CA ALA A 224 10.52 -20.48 13.00
C ALA A 224 11.03 -19.85 14.30
N LEU A 225 11.47 -18.59 14.28
CA LEU A 225 11.84 -17.82 15.48
C LEU A 225 10.63 -17.24 16.21
N MET A 226 9.50 -17.08 15.52
CA MET A 226 8.27 -16.59 16.16
C MET A 226 7.76 -17.57 17.20
N ARG A 227 7.09 -17.04 18.21
CA ARG A 227 6.44 -17.85 19.24
C ARG A 227 5.33 -18.70 18.64
N ASP A 228 5.14 -19.91 19.14
CA ASP A 228 4.13 -20.88 18.62
C ASP A 228 2.68 -20.39 18.75
N ASP A 229 2.42 -19.36 19.53
CA ASP A 229 1.10 -18.77 19.72
C ASP A 229 1.01 -17.32 19.19
N ALA A 230 2.01 -16.87 18.46
CA ALA A 230 2.05 -15.53 17.93
C ALA A 230 1.05 -15.32 16.77
N VAL A 231 0.76 -14.05 16.51
CA VAL A 231 -0.03 -13.57 15.37
C VAL A 231 0.86 -12.77 14.42
N LEU A 232 0.79 -13.08 13.13
CA LEU A 232 1.46 -12.28 12.09
C LEU A 232 0.45 -11.35 11.40
N VAL A 233 0.79 -10.07 11.25
CA VAL A 233 -0.01 -9.08 10.52
C VAL A 233 0.82 -8.51 9.36
N ASN A 234 0.29 -8.54 8.14
CA ASN A 234 0.95 -7.95 6.98
C ASN A 234 -0.01 -7.05 6.19
N THR A 235 0.22 -5.75 6.25
CA THR A 235 -0.45 -4.70 5.48
C THR A 235 0.54 -3.91 4.61
N ALA A 236 1.77 -4.43 4.45
CA ALA A 236 2.81 -3.78 3.66
C ALA A 236 2.84 -4.31 2.22
N ARG A 237 3.47 -5.47 1.99
CA ARG A 237 3.55 -6.17 0.69
C ARG A 237 3.63 -7.67 0.91
N GLY A 238 2.97 -8.46 0.06
CA GLY A 238 2.99 -9.93 0.13
C GLY A 238 4.40 -10.50 0.11
N GLY A 239 5.21 -10.13 -0.87
CA GLY A 239 6.57 -10.65 -1.06
C GLY A 239 7.58 -10.34 0.04
N VAL A 240 7.22 -9.63 1.11
CA VAL A 240 8.07 -9.46 2.32
C VAL A 240 8.06 -10.72 3.18
N VAL A 241 7.00 -11.51 3.10
CA VAL A 241 6.87 -12.83 3.74
C VAL A 241 6.97 -13.91 2.68
N ASP A 242 7.64 -15.01 2.97
CA ASP A 242 7.53 -16.23 2.16
C ASP A 242 6.13 -16.83 2.40
N GLU A 243 5.19 -16.60 1.46
CA GLU A 243 3.80 -17.03 1.59
C GLU A 243 3.69 -18.56 1.75
N GLN A 244 4.52 -19.34 1.05
CA GLN A 244 4.50 -20.79 1.17
C GLN A 244 4.97 -21.25 2.56
N ALA A 245 6.03 -20.65 3.09
CA ALA A 245 6.51 -20.95 4.43
C ALA A 245 5.49 -20.54 5.52
N LEU A 246 4.78 -19.41 5.31
CA LEU A 246 3.71 -18.98 6.20
C LEU A 246 2.54 -19.98 6.22
N ILE A 247 2.10 -20.45 5.05
CA ILE A 247 1.05 -21.47 4.93
C ILE A 247 1.43 -22.73 5.71
N GLU A 248 2.63 -23.26 5.48
CA GLU A 248 3.12 -24.44 6.18
C GLU A 248 3.19 -24.25 7.70
N THR A 249 3.59 -23.08 8.15
CA THR A 249 3.67 -22.70 9.57
C THR A 249 2.29 -22.64 10.22
N LEU A 250 1.30 -22.05 9.52
CA LEU A 250 -0.10 -21.96 9.98
C LEU A 250 -0.79 -23.33 10.04
N GLU A 251 -0.56 -24.19 9.03
CA GLU A 251 -1.11 -25.56 8.98
C GLU A 251 -0.52 -26.46 10.04
N ALA A 252 0.76 -26.28 10.38
CA ALA A 252 1.43 -26.98 11.44
C ALA A 252 0.97 -26.50 12.85
N GLY A 253 0.13 -25.46 12.93
CA GLY A 253 -0.35 -24.87 14.17
C GLY A 253 0.74 -24.16 14.99
N ARG A 254 1.84 -23.78 14.36
CA ARG A 254 2.96 -23.07 15.00
C ARG A 254 2.72 -21.56 15.14
N LEU A 255 1.84 -21.01 14.34
CA LEU A 255 1.30 -19.67 14.54
C LEU A 255 -0.18 -19.78 14.91
N ARG A 256 -0.62 -18.96 15.84
CA ARG A 256 -2.04 -18.89 16.23
C ARG A 256 -2.89 -18.41 15.06
N ALA A 257 -2.46 -17.35 14.40
CA ALA A 257 -3.19 -16.75 13.28
C ALA A 257 -2.28 -15.88 12.40
N ALA A 258 -2.75 -15.58 11.18
CA ALA A 258 -2.24 -14.48 10.38
C ALA A 258 -3.38 -13.54 9.97
N ALA A 259 -3.06 -12.25 9.77
CA ALA A 259 -3.97 -11.25 9.23
C ALA A 259 -3.29 -10.53 8.07
N LEU A 260 -3.83 -10.70 6.87
CA LEU A 260 -3.18 -10.32 5.64
C LEU A 260 -4.09 -9.42 4.79
N ASP A 261 -3.57 -8.28 4.39
CA ASP A 261 -4.20 -7.39 3.41
C ASP A 261 -3.55 -7.51 2.03
N VAL A 262 -2.36 -8.13 1.98
CA VAL A 262 -1.51 -8.23 0.78
C VAL A 262 -1.02 -9.66 0.57
N PHE A 263 -0.75 -10.02 -0.70
CA PHE A 263 -0.42 -11.38 -1.11
C PHE A 263 0.71 -11.39 -2.14
N ASP A 264 1.38 -12.53 -2.32
CA ASP A 264 2.40 -12.69 -3.37
C ASP A 264 1.83 -12.49 -4.77
N HIS A 265 0.61 -12.97 -4.98
CA HIS A 265 -0.17 -12.76 -6.19
C HIS A 265 -1.54 -12.19 -5.85
N GLU A 266 -1.89 -11.05 -6.40
CA GLU A 266 -3.16 -10.36 -6.18
C GLU A 266 -4.02 -10.35 -7.46
N PRO A 267 -5.23 -10.92 -7.43
CA PRO A 267 -5.90 -11.62 -6.33
C PRO A 267 -5.33 -13.04 -6.08
N PRO A 268 -5.34 -13.53 -4.83
CA PRO A 268 -4.72 -14.81 -4.43
C PRO A 268 -5.60 -16.03 -4.76
N ARG A 269 -6.06 -16.17 -6.02
CA ARG A 269 -7.11 -17.13 -6.43
C ARG A 269 -6.81 -18.59 -6.15
N SER A 270 -5.55 -19.00 -6.12
CA SER A 270 -5.10 -20.36 -5.89
C SER A 270 -4.35 -20.54 -4.58
N SER A 271 -4.27 -19.53 -3.74
CA SER A 271 -3.55 -19.61 -2.46
C SER A 271 -4.30 -20.49 -1.46
N ARG A 272 -3.57 -21.37 -0.78
CA ARG A 272 -4.10 -22.19 0.33
C ARG A 272 -4.51 -21.36 1.54
N LEU A 273 -4.04 -20.11 1.65
CA LEU A 273 -4.50 -19.17 2.67
C LEU A 273 -6.02 -19.03 2.68
N LEU A 274 -6.69 -19.12 1.51
CA LEU A 274 -8.13 -18.98 1.38
C LEU A 274 -8.93 -20.10 2.10
N THR A 275 -8.29 -21.21 2.42
CA THR A 275 -8.94 -22.37 3.07
C THR A 275 -8.62 -22.47 4.56
N LEU A 276 -7.64 -21.70 5.06
CA LEU A 276 -7.24 -21.74 6.45
C LEU A 276 -8.25 -21.00 7.35
N GLN A 277 -8.60 -21.61 8.49
CA GLN A 277 -9.56 -21.00 9.41
C GLN A 277 -8.94 -19.96 10.34
N ASN A 278 -7.63 -20.05 10.56
CA ASN A 278 -6.86 -19.17 11.43
C ASN A 278 -6.24 -17.99 10.66
N VAL A 279 -6.86 -17.57 9.55
CA VAL A 279 -6.42 -16.43 8.75
C VAL A 279 -7.54 -15.40 8.60
N VAL A 280 -7.20 -14.13 8.77
CA VAL A 280 -8.06 -12.97 8.45
C VAL A 280 -7.52 -12.33 7.18
N LEU A 281 -8.37 -12.15 6.19
CA LEU A 281 -7.97 -11.66 4.86
C LEU A 281 -8.76 -10.40 4.49
N SER A 282 -8.08 -9.45 3.84
CA SER A 282 -8.69 -8.30 3.18
C SER A 282 -8.04 -8.05 1.81
N PRO A 283 -8.75 -7.45 0.85
CA PRO A 283 -8.32 -7.42 -0.55
C PRO A 283 -7.50 -6.16 -0.89
N HIS A 284 -6.37 -5.93 -0.21
CA HIS A 284 -5.45 -4.81 -0.39
C HIS A 284 -6.17 -3.45 -0.27
N VAL A 285 -6.95 -3.30 0.81
CA VAL A 285 -7.77 -2.11 1.09
C VAL A 285 -7.24 -1.27 2.25
N GLY A 286 -6.10 -1.64 2.84
CA GLY A 286 -5.55 -0.93 3.99
C GLY A 286 -5.38 0.58 3.77
N GLY A 287 -4.99 0.96 2.55
CA GLY A 287 -4.85 2.38 2.17
C GLY A 287 -6.14 3.06 1.71
N ILE A 288 -7.29 2.37 1.71
CA ILE A 288 -8.54 2.85 1.12
C ILE A 288 -9.50 3.30 2.23
N SER A 289 -9.83 4.58 2.21
CA SER A 289 -10.90 5.21 3.00
C SER A 289 -11.42 6.42 2.23
N ASP A 290 -12.60 6.91 2.57
CA ASP A 290 -13.20 8.09 1.91
C ASP A 290 -12.19 9.24 1.81
N ARG A 291 -11.55 9.57 2.94
CA ARG A 291 -10.57 10.64 3.01
C ARG A 291 -9.31 10.36 2.20
N SER A 292 -8.78 9.14 2.28
CA SER A 292 -7.53 8.79 1.57
C SER A 292 -7.74 8.71 0.05
N ILE A 293 -8.88 8.21 -0.41
CA ILE A 293 -9.25 8.17 -1.84
C ILE A 293 -9.24 9.59 -2.40
N HIS A 294 -10.01 10.49 -1.79
CA HIS A 294 -10.10 11.88 -2.24
C HIS A 294 -8.72 12.55 -2.28
N GLU A 295 -7.93 12.44 -1.22
CA GLU A 295 -6.62 13.08 -1.15
C GLU A 295 -5.61 12.47 -2.14
N MET A 296 -5.60 11.15 -2.30
CA MET A 296 -4.74 10.49 -3.30
C MET A 296 -5.11 10.89 -4.73
N THR A 297 -6.40 10.86 -5.08
CA THR A 297 -6.87 11.23 -6.41
C THR A 297 -6.64 12.70 -6.71
N ARG A 298 -6.86 13.59 -5.74
CA ARG A 298 -6.59 15.02 -5.87
C ARG A 298 -5.10 15.29 -6.15
N ARG A 299 -4.18 14.67 -5.40
CA ARG A 299 -2.73 14.82 -5.64
C ARG A 299 -2.31 14.24 -6.98
N ALA A 300 -2.84 13.08 -7.34
CA ALA A 300 -2.56 12.48 -8.65
C ALA A 300 -3.03 13.38 -9.80
N THR A 301 -4.23 13.96 -9.68
CA THR A 301 -4.77 14.93 -10.64
C THR A 301 -3.89 16.17 -10.75
N SER A 302 -3.50 16.77 -9.61
CA SER A 302 -2.59 17.91 -9.59
C SER A 302 -1.25 17.60 -10.26
N SER A 303 -0.68 16.42 -10.01
CA SER A 303 0.58 16.00 -10.64
C SER A 303 0.47 15.87 -12.16
N VAL A 304 -0.66 15.35 -12.65
CA VAL A 304 -0.91 15.29 -14.12
C VAL A 304 -0.99 16.69 -14.71
N LEU A 305 -1.74 17.58 -14.08
CA LEU A 305 -1.85 18.97 -14.52
C LEU A 305 -0.49 19.68 -14.55
N ASP A 306 0.30 19.55 -13.50
CA ASP A 306 1.61 20.18 -13.42
C ASP A 306 2.50 19.77 -14.61
N VAL A 307 2.59 18.47 -14.89
CA VAL A 307 3.43 17.99 -16.01
C VAL A 307 2.88 18.42 -17.37
N LEU A 308 1.57 18.36 -17.55
CA LEU A 308 0.95 18.76 -18.83
C LEU A 308 1.12 20.25 -19.11
N GLU A 309 1.14 21.08 -18.09
CA GLU A 309 1.39 22.53 -18.15
C GLU A 309 2.88 22.90 -18.11
N GLY A 310 3.79 21.92 -18.11
CA GLY A 310 5.24 22.14 -18.14
C GLY A 310 5.84 22.49 -16.77
N ARG A 311 5.21 22.11 -15.68
CA ARG A 311 5.73 22.22 -14.32
C ARG A 311 6.29 20.88 -13.82
N ILE A 312 7.21 20.94 -12.87
CA ILE A 312 7.70 19.78 -12.14
C ILE A 312 6.77 19.53 -10.95
N PRO A 313 6.07 18.37 -10.89
CA PRO A 313 5.20 18.06 -9.78
C PRO A 313 6.01 17.78 -8.52
N ARG A 314 5.33 17.75 -7.37
CA ARG A 314 5.88 17.21 -6.12
C ARG A 314 6.01 15.70 -6.21
N ASP A 315 6.50 15.05 -5.22
CA ASP A 315 6.44 13.60 -5.01
C ASP A 315 6.81 12.73 -6.23
N VAL A 316 7.84 13.18 -6.98
CA VAL A 316 8.38 12.44 -8.13
C VAL A 316 9.09 11.18 -7.63
N ALA A 317 8.65 10.01 -8.08
CA ALA A 317 9.20 8.71 -7.69
C ALA A 317 10.46 8.33 -8.48
N ASN A 318 10.68 8.94 -9.65
CA ASN A 318 11.83 8.71 -10.52
C ASN A 318 12.59 10.03 -10.80
N PRO A 319 13.26 10.62 -9.81
CA PRO A 319 13.86 11.96 -9.92
C PRO A 319 14.91 12.09 -11.04
N GLU A 320 15.49 11.01 -11.52
CA GLU A 320 16.41 10.98 -12.65
C GLU A 320 15.76 11.53 -13.93
N VAL A 321 14.43 11.45 -14.07
CA VAL A 321 13.66 11.97 -15.21
C VAL A 321 13.81 13.48 -15.34
N LEU A 322 14.07 14.19 -14.24
CA LEU A 322 14.15 15.66 -14.24
C LEU A 322 15.31 16.21 -15.08
N THR A 323 16.29 15.38 -15.41
CA THR A 323 17.39 15.72 -16.34
C THR A 323 17.07 15.43 -17.78
N HIS A 324 15.92 14.83 -18.08
CA HIS A 324 15.53 14.46 -19.43
C HIS A 324 15.15 15.71 -20.28
N GLU A 325 15.53 15.71 -21.56
CA GLU A 325 15.30 16.84 -22.47
C GLU A 325 13.83 17.27 -22.60
N ARG A 326 12.89 16.34 -22.45
CA ARG A 326 11.43 16.62 -22.46
C ARG A 326 10.99 17.56 -21.34
N LEU A 327 11.78 17.68 -20.27
CA LEU A 327 11.49 18.53 -19.10
C LEU A 327 12.43 19.75 -19.03
N ALA A 328 13.26 19.94 -20.06
CA ALA A 328 14.16 21.09 -20.12
C ALA A 328 13.37 22.40 -20.09
N GLY A 329 13.59 23.22 -19.05
CA GLY A 329 12.87 24.48 -18.84
C GLY A 329 11.57 24.39 -18.03
N ALA A 330 11.20 23.23 -17.53
CA ALA A 330 10.07 23.10 -16.62
C ALA A 330 10.34 23.82 -15.28
N ALA A 331 9.35 24.59 -14.78
CA ALA A 331 9.43 25.26 -13.49
C ALA A 331 8.88 24.35 -12.37
N SER A 332 9.38 24.52 -11.15
CA SER A 332 8.79 23.79 -10.00
C SER A 332 7.33 24.22 -9.74
N ALA A 333 6.49 23.28 -9.39
CA ALA A 333 5.10 23.56 -9.02
C ALA A 333 5.03 24.47 -7.78
N PRO A 334 4.06 25.39 -7.70
CA PRO A 334 3.91 26.26 -6.54
C PRO A 334 3.49 25.47 -5.28
N ASP A 335 3.87 25.99 -4.08
CA ASP A 335 3.55 25.41 -2.78
C ASP A 335 2.07 25.65 -2.42
N ALA A 336 1.16 24.80 -2.87
CA ALA A 336 -0.28 24.92 -2.59
C ALA A 336 -0.70 24.43 -1.17
N LEU A 337 0.24 24.00 -0.31
CA LEU A 337 -0.09 23.45 1.02
C LEU A 337 0.26 24.37 2.20
N SER A 338 0.57 25.67 1.97
CA SER A 338 0.83 26.61 3.09
C SER A 338 -0.45 27.21 3.72
N GLU A 339 -1.65 26.92 3.22
CA GLU A 339 -2.88 27.59 3.69
C GLU A 339 -3.77 26.76 4.62
N THR A 340 -3.42 25.53 5.01
CA THR A 340 -4.25 24.73 5.93
C THR A 340 -3.63 24.47 7.31
N SER A 341 -2.62 25.23 7.74
CA SER A 341 -2.09 25.16 9.12
C SER A 341 -2.73 26.21 10.05
N GLY A 342 -4.02 26.38 9.98
CA GLY A 342 -4.77 27.33 10.81
C GLY A 342 -6.08 26.78 11.32
N LEU A 343 -6.04 25.67 12.09
CA LEU A 343 -7.08 25.29 13.05
C LEU A 343 -6.44 24.42 14.14
N ALA A 344 -6.22 25.06 15.27
CA ALA A 344 -5.75 24.50 16.54
C ALA A 344 -6.75 23.50 17.13
#